data_e9113fe8e09e12bcb65d8ac74d5520d7
#
_entry.id   e9113fe8e09e12bcb65d8ac74d5520d7
#
_cell.length_a   1.000
_cell.length_b   1.000
_cell.length_c   1.000
_cell.angle_alpha   90.00
_cell.angle_beta   90.00
_cell.angle_gamma   90.00
#
_symmetry.space_group_name_H-M   'P 1'
#
loop_
_entity.id
_entity.type
_entity.pdbx_description
1 polymer ?
#
loop_
_entity_poly.entity_id
_entity_poly.type
_entity_poly.pdbx_seq_one_letter_code
_entity_poly.pdbx_strand_id
1 'polypeptide(L)'
;VDIGCRVVTYGAAPGLEWKVGNLGDLFQTVALTRWLPRGLGVLRTRAESKVTDVPFVVNGFFEKPLENQGDNVLFAGLHIDAEPKAGVDVESFLPWLRSSRYPVIGVRDPATKHRLWQYGLNVEMIGCSALTFDRYDGPRSGTYSVDCEGPGEPVSHIIPVEMPFRDRWTLAMKRLALYRTAELVFTSKMHAFLPCLAFGTPVCYVPEGIYDASR
;
A
#
# COMPACT_ATOMS: atom_id res chain seq x y z
N VAL A 1 -7.35 2.11 28.98
CA VAL A 1 -6.32 1.21 28.42
C VAL A 1 -6.01 1.73 27.05
N ASP A 2 -4.84 2.33 26.91
CA ASP A 2 -4.37 2.88 25.62
C ASP A 2 -3.97 1.71 24.73
N ILE A 3 -4.86 1.29 23.85
CA ILE A 3 -4.56 0.24 22.85
C ILE A 3 -3.87 0.93 21.68
N GLY A 4 -2.56 1.14 21.80
CA GLY A 4 -1.76 1.62 20.67
C GLY A 4 -1.88 0.65 19.51
N CYS A 5 -2.15 1.15 18.31
CA CYS A 5 -2.13 0.37 17.07
C CYS A 5 -0.97 0.87 16.21
N ARG A 6 -0.24 -0.04 15.57
CA ARG A 6 0.87 0.30 14.68
C ARG A 6 0.54 -0.10 13.25
N VAL A 7 0.84 0.77 12.31
CA VAL A 7 0.76 0.45 10.88
C VAL A 7 2.15 0.19 10.36
N VAL A 8 2.35 -0.95 9.72
CA VAL A 8 3.60 -1.27 9.04
C VAL A 8 3.60 -0.58 7.69
N THR A 9 4.54 0.33 7.50
CA THR A 9 4.71 1.05 6.24
C THR A 9 5.78 0.41 5.37
N TYR A 10 5.72 0.70 4.09
CA TYR A 10 6.82 0.46 3.17
C TYR A 10 8.00 1.39 3.51
N GLY A 11 9.03 0.81 4.07
CA GLY A 11 10.37 1.39 4.13
C GLY A 11 11.33 0.43 3.44
N ALA A 12 12.33 0.92 2.75
CA ALA A 12 13.38 0.05 2.25
C ALA A 12 13.98 -0.75 3.41
N ALA A 13 13.86 -2.07 3.35
CA ALA A 13 14.57 -2.91 4.30
C ALA A 13 16.08 -2.79 4.03
N PRO A 14 16.92 -2.67 5.05
CA PRO A 14 18.37 -2.73 4.86
C PRO A 14 18.73 -4.04 4.16
N GLY A 15 19.46 -3.96 3.04
CA GLY A 15 19.92 -5.14 2.29
C GLY A 15 19.09 -5.50 1.05
N LEU A 16 18.01 -4.79 0.73
CA LEU A 16 17.38 -4.87 -0.59
C LEU A 16 18.04 -3.87 -1.53
N GLU A 17 18.52 -4.36 -2.68
CA GLU A 17 19.19 -3.56 -3.72
C GLU A 17 18.26 -2.59 -4.49
N TRP A 18 17.14 -2.19 -3.88
CA TRP A 18 16.22 -1.22 -4.48
C TRP A 18 16.85 0.17 -4.41
N LYS A 19 17.37 0.65 -5.53
CA LYS A 19 17.97 1.99 -5.66
C LYS A 19 16.94 3.12 -5.60
N VAL A 20 15.67 2.80 -5.73
CA VAL A 20 14.57 3.78 -5.75
C VAL A 20 13.39 3.28 -4.91
N GLY A 21 12.75 4.19 -4.18
CA GLY A 21 11.52 3.94 -3.45
C GLY A 21 10.29 4.32 -4.28
N ASN A 22 9.14 3.70 -3.99
CA ASN A 22 7.85 4.04 -4.59
C ASN A 22 6.98 4.78 -3.57
N LEU A 23 6.65 6.03 -3.89
CA LEU A 23 5.81 6.87 -3.02
C LEU A 23 4.38 6.34 -2.90
N GLY A 24 3.90 5.65 -3.93
CA GLY A 24 2.54 5.12 -3.98
C GLY A 24 2.20 4.13 -2.86
N ASP A 25 3.19 3.42 -2.35
CA ASP A 25 2.98 2.49 -1.24
C ASP A 25 2.61 3.21 0.07
N LEU A 26 3.06 4.46 0.25
CA LEU A 26 2.67 5.27 1.40
C LEU A 26 1.20 5.73 1.32
N PHE A 27 0.61 5.83 0.15
CA PHE A 27 -0.81 6.23 0.02
C PHE A 27 -1.75 5.22 0.67
N GLN A 28 -1.43 3.94 0.59
CA GLN A 28 -2.18 2.89 1.29
C GLN A 28 -2.09 3.08 2.81
N THR A 29 -0.90 3.41 3.29
CA THR A 29 -0.67 3.67 4.71
C THR A 29 -1.41 4.92 5.18
N VAL A 30 -1.33 6.02 4.42
CA VAL A 30 -2.09 7.25 4.71
C VAL A 30 -3.59 6.97 4.78
N ALA A 31 -4.12 6.19 3.83
CA ALA A 31 -5.52 5.79 3.84
C ALA A 31 -5.90 5.02 5.11
N LEU A 32 -5.09 4.05 5.52
CA LEU A 32 -5.35 3.26 6.73
C LEU A 32 -5.28 4.08 8.02
N THR A 33 -4.35 5.03 8.12
CA THR A 33 -4.23 5.85 9.34
C THR A 33 -5.48 6.66 9.65
N ARG A 34 -6.33 6.91 8.66
CA ARG A 34 -7.62 7.60 8.84
C ARG A 34 -8.65 6.79 9.64
N TRP A 35 -8.52 5.48 9.63
CA TRP A 35 -9.40 4.55 10.34
C TRP A 35 -8.89 4.19 11.73
N LEU A 36 -7.66 4.59 12.06
CA LEU A 36 -7.11 4.34 13.38
C LEU A 36 -7.57 5.43 14.36
N PRO A 37 -7.77 5.08 15.64
CA PRO A 37 -8.03 6.08 16.68
C PRO A 37 -6.94 7.15 16.70
N ARG A 38 -7.33 8.41 16.85
CA ARG A 38 -6.38 9.53 16.88
C ARG A 38 -5.40 9.36 18.03
N GLY A 39 -4.11 9.53 17.74
CA GLY A 39 -3.04 9.43 18.73
C GLY A 39 -2.51 8.01 18.98
N LEU A 40 -3.08 6.98 18.35
CA LEU A 40 -2.69 5.59 18.58
C LEU A 40 -1.79 5.00 17.50
N GLY A 41 -1.57 5.70 16.39
CA GLY A 41 -0.80 5.19 15.25
C GLY A 41 0.67 5.55 15.33
N VAL A 42 1.53 4.59 15.56
CA VAL A 42 2.97 4.73 15.28
C VAL A 42 3.25 4.02 13.99
N LEU A 43 3.71 4.80 13.00
CA LEU A 43 4.16 4.25 11.74
C LEU A 43 5.54 3.62 11.94
N ARG A 44 5.70 2.39 11.50
CA ARG A 44 6.98 1.71 11.52
C ARG A 44 7.31 1.16 10.15
N THR A 45 8.58 1.25 9.80
CA THR A 45 9.10 0.54 8.63
C THR A 45 9.17 -0.96 8.94
N ARG A 46 9.21 -1.79 7.90
CA ARG A 46 9.38 -3.25 8.04
C ARG A 46 10.61 -3.61 8.87
N ALA A 47 11.69 -2.85 8.76
CA ALA A 47 12.93 -3.07 9.50
C ALA A 47 12.81 -2.78 11.00
N GLU A 48 11.84 -1.96 11.39
CA GLU A 48 11.61 -1.56 12.80
C GLU A 48 10.52 -2.39 13.49
N SER A 49 9.88 -3.30 12.76
CA SER A 49 8.81 -4.14 13.27
C SER A 49 9.39 -5.27 14.13
N LYS A 50 9.62 -5.00 15.41
CA LYS A 50 9.91 -6.04 16.42
C LYS A 50 8.60 -6.47 17.08
N VAL A 51 8.58 -7.69 17.62
CA VAL A 51 7.47 -8.23 18.42
C VAL A 51 7.06 -7.21 19.47
N THR A 52 5.78 -6.91 19.52
CA THR A 52 5.21 -6.04 20.56
C THR A 52 3.82 -6.54 20.90
N ASP A 53 3.39 -6.29 22.14
CA ASP A 53 2.02 -6.57 22.61
C ASP A 53 0.95 -5.66 21.97
N VAL A 54 1.38 -4.74 21.12
CA VAL A 54 0.53 -3.76 20.46
C VAL A 54 0.06 -4.30 19.12
N PRO A 55 -1.24 -4.17 18.77
CA PRO A 55 -1.76 -4.58 17.48
C PRO A 55 -1.02 -3.94 16.31
N PHE A 56 -0.69 -4.75 15.31
CA PHE A 56 -0.16 -4.29 14.04
C PHE A 56 -1.22 -4.38 12.96
N VAL A 57 -1.32 -3.36 12.14
CA VAL A 57 -2.04 -3.42 10.88
C VAL A 57 -1.02 -3.51 9.75
N VAL A 58 -1.14 -4.56 8.97
CA VAL A 58 -0.28 -4.86 7.82
C VAL A 58 -1.06 -4.68 6.54
N ASN A 59 -0.53 -3.88 5.62
CA ASN A 59 -1.11 -3.69 4.30
C ASN A 59 -0.04 -3.63 3.21
N GLY A 60 -0.46 -3.83 1.97
CA GLY A 60 0.40 -3.69 0.80
C GLY A 60 1.14 -4.96 0.41
N PHE A 61 2.16 -4.79 -0.40
CA PHE A 61 2.94 -5.86 -1.01
C PHE A 61 4.01 -6.43 -0.06
N PHE A 62 4.13 -7.76 -0.03
CA PHE A 62 5.15 -8.45 0.75
C PHE A 62 5.81 -9.54 -0.11
N GLU A 63 7.13 -9.51 -0.17
CA GLU A 63 7.97 -10.55 -0.77
C GLU A 63 8.39 -11.61 0.24
N LYS A 64 8.40 -11.25 1.52
CA LYS A 64 8.75 -12.12 2.64
C LYS A 64 7.86 -11.84 3.83
N PRO A 65 7.55 -12.84 4.66
CA PRO A 65 6.86 -12.61 5.92
C PRO A 65 7.70 -11.70 6.83
N LEU A 66 7.03 -10.98 7.73
CA LEU A 66 7.73 -10.25 8.77
C LEU A 66 8.23 -11.23 9.83
N GLU A 67 9.51 -11.12 10.19
CA GLU A 67 10.10 -11.98 11.20
C GLU A 67 9.67 -11.54 12.63
N ASN A 68 9.55 -12.52 13.53
CA ASN A 68 9.31 -12.28 14.96
C ASN A 68 8.10 -11.39 15.29
N GLN A 69 7.03 -11.49 14.52
CA GLN A 69 5.77 -10.86 14.86
C GLN A 69 4.96 -11.77 15.79
N GLY A 70 4.42 -11.21 16.87
CA GLY A 70 3.44 -11.92 17.70
C GLY A 70 2.13 -12.22 16.93
N ASP A 71 1.16 -12.77 17.62
CA ASP A 71 -0.16 -13.12 17.08
C ASP A 71 -1.09 -11.91 16.83
N ASN A 72 -0.68 -10.72 17.23
CA ASN A 72 -1.50 -9.50 17.21
C ASN A 72 -1.36 -8.71 15.89
N VAL A 73 -1.46 -9.41 14.76
CA VAL A 73 -1.30 -8.86 13.40
C VAL A 73 -2.62 -8.88 12.65
N LEU A 74 -3.16 -7.73 12.30
CA LEU A 74 -4.34 -7.58 11.43
C LEU A 74 -3.89 -7.36 9.98
N PHE A 75 -4.27 -8.25 9.09
CA PHE A 75 -4.02 -8.11 7.65
C PHE A 75 -5.14 -7.30 7.00
N ALA A 76 -4.79 -6.11 6.48
CA ALA A 76 -5.75 -5.19 5.88
C ALA A 76 -5.30 -4.75 4.47
N GLY A 77 -5.55 -5.57 3.47
CA GLY A 77 -5.14 -5.32 2.09
C GLY A 77 -3.78 -5.93 1.73
N LEU A 78 -3.48 -7.12 2.28
CA LEU A 78 -2.29 -7.88 1.94
C LEU A 78 -2.26 -8.21 0.44
N HIS A 79 -1.09 -8.08 -0.16
CA HIS A 79 -0.78 -8.58 -1.49
C HIS A 79 0.52 -9.40 -1.45
N ILE A 80 0.42 -10.61 -1.95
CA ILE A 80 1.57 -11.51 -2.15
C ILE A 80 1.68 -11.73 -3.64
N ASP A 81 2.84 -11.40 -4.23
CA ASP A 81 3.04 -11.56 -5.68
C ASP A 81 2.81 -13.02 -6.09
N ALA A 82 1.97 -13.17 -7.11
CA ALA A 82 1.57 -14.48 -7.61
C ALA A 82 2.57 -15.03 -8.65
N GLU A 83 3.44 -14.18 -9.16
CA GLU A 83 4.33 -14.55 -10.26
C GLU A 83 5.54 -15.33 -9.75
N PRO A 84 5.85 -16.49 -10.37
CA PRO A 84 7.06 -17.26 -10.06
C PRO A 84 8.36 -16.46 -10.28
N LYS A 85 8.29 -15.38 -11.06
CA LYS A 85 9.44 -14.53 -11.39
C LYS A 85 10.05 -13.82 -10.19
N ALA A 86 9.24 -13.54 -9.16
CA ALA A 86 9.72 -12.89 -7.94
C ALA A 86 10.34 -13.87 -6.94
N GLY A 87 10.26 -15.19 -7.18
CA GLY A 87 10.76 -16.21 -6.24
C GLY A 87 10.02 -16.19 -4.89
N VAL A 88 8.81 -15.62 -4.85
CA VAL A 88 8.02 -15.53 -3.62
C VAL A 88 7.41 -16.89 -3.33
N ASP A 89 7.91 -17.53 -2.29
CA ASP A 89 7.36 -18.75 -1.76
C ASP A 89 6.19 -18.45 -0.82
N VAL A 90 4.97 -18.74 -1.27
CA VAL A 90 3.75 -18.53 -0.47
C VAL A 90 3.74 -19.40 0.78
N GLU A 91 4.33 -20.58 0.74
CA GLU A 91 4.37 -21.46 1.90
C GLU A 91 5.15 -20.85 3.05
N SER A 92 6.17 -20.04 2.74
CA SER A 92 6.93 -19.31 3.76
C SER A 92 6.08 -18.30 4.55
N PHE A 93 4.95 -17.82 3.99
CA PHE A 93 4.04 -16.92 4.66
C PHE A 93 3.05 -17.63 5.59
N LEU A 94 2.78 -18.93 5.39
CA LEU A 94 1.73 -19.65 6.11
C LEU A 94 1.89 -19.62 7.64
N PRO A 95 3.09 -19.83 8.22
CA PRO A 95 3.27 -19.71 9.66
C PRO A 95 2.89 -18.32 10.18
N TRP A 96 3.31 -17.26 9.49
CA TRP A 96 3.00 -15.89 9.84
C TRP A 96 1.50 -15.57 9.72
N LEU A 97 0.86 -16.00 8.63
CA LEU A 97 -0.57 -15.78 8.41
C LEU A 97 -1.43 -16.54 9.43
N ARG A 98 -1.04 -17.77 9.76
CA ARG A 98 -1.73 -18.61 10.75
C ARG A 98 -1.49 -18.19 12.20
N SER A 99 -0.42 -17.46 12.48
CA SER A 99 -0.13 -16.97 13.83
C SER A 99 -1.04 -15.83 14.27
N SER A 100 -1.72 -15.16 13.32
CA SER A 100 -2.63 -14.07 13.66
C SER A 100 -3.79 -14.54 14.53
N ARG A 101 -4.06 -13.81 15.60
CA ARG A 101 -5.28 -14.00 16.41
C ARG A 101 -6.56 -13.57 15.71
N TYR A 102 -6.45 -12.80 14.64
CA TYR A 102 -7.58 -12.34 13.84
C TYR A 102 -7.90 -13.39 12.79
N PRO A 103 -9.15 -13.93 12.77
CA PRO A 103 -9.47 -15.09 11.97
C PRO A 103 -9.58 -14.82 10.48
N VAL A 104 -9.62 -13.55 10.08
CA VAL A 104 -9.80 -13.15 8.68
C VAL A 104 -8.56 -12.42 8.16
N ILE A 105 -8.06 -12.86 7.02
CA ILE A 105 -6.97 -12.21 6.29
C ILE A 105 -7.59 -11.34 5.19
N GLY A 106 -7.53 -10.03 5.36
CA GLY A 106 -7.96 -9.07 4.35
C GLY A 106 -6.91 -8.93 3.24
N VAL A 107 -7.29 -9.23 2.01
CA VAL A 107 -6.42 -9.09 0.83
C VAL A 107 -6.93 -8.05 -0.14
N ARG A 108 -6.06 -7.52 -0.99
CA ARG A 108 -6.45 -6.44 -1.92
C ARG A 108 -6.79 -6.90 -3.33
N ASP A 109 -6.46 -8.12 -3.71
CA ASP A 109 -6.63 -8.62 -5.07
C ASP A 109 -7.09 -10.08 -5.14
N PRO A 110 -7.74 -10.47 -6.25
CA PRO A 110 -8.29 -11.83 -6.41
C PRO A 110 -7.21 -12.91 -6.47
N ALA A 111 -6.03 -12.63 -7.03
CA ALA A 111 -4.97 -13.61 -7.17
C ALA A 111 -4.41 -14.01 -5.80
N THR A 112 -4.13 -13.03 -4.93
CA THR A 112 -3.75 -13.29 -3.53
C THR A 112 -4.86 -14.05 -2.79
N LYS A 113 -6.14 -13.66 -2.96
CA LYS A 113 -7.27 -14.37 -2.35
C LYS A 113 -7.29 -15.83 -2.74
N HIS A 114 -7.28 -16.12 -4.05
CA HIS A 114 -7.35 -17.48 -4.57
C HIS A 114 -6.18 -18.34 -4.06
N ARG A 115 -4.96 -17.80 -4.11
CA ARG A 115 -3.77 -18.51 -3.69
C ARG A 115 -3.79 -18.87 -2.20
N LEU A 116 -4.13 -17.94 -1.32
CA LEU A 116 -4.18 -18.18 0.13
C LEU A 116 -5.35 -19.11 0.51
N TRP A 117 -6.47 -19.01 -0.18
CA TRP A 117 -7.61 -19.87 -0.01
C TRP A 117 -7.30 -21.36 -0.26
N GLN A 118 -6.43 -21.66 -1.24
CA GLN A 118 -5.96 -23.03 -1.53
C GLN A 118 -5.25 -23.69 -0.35
N TYR A 119 -4.68 -22.90 0.57
CA TYR A 119 -4.05 -23.38 1.80
C TYR A 119 -5.00 -23.44 3.00
N GLY A 120 -6.31 -23.32 2.77
CA GLY A 120 -7.32 -23.40 3.82
C GLY A 120 -7.40 -22.19 4.74
N LEU A 121 -6.85 -21.03 4.32
CA LEU A 121 -6.93 -19.80 5.08
C LEU A 121 -8.29 -19.11 4.86
N ASN A 122 -8.79 -18.46 5.91
CA ASN A 122 -10.00 -17.63 5.82
C ASN A 122 -9.63 -16.25 5.26
N VAL A 123 -9.91 -16.04 3.99
CA VAL A 123 -9.42 -14.88 3.22
C VAL A 123 -10.58 -14.09 2.64
N GLU A 124 -10.65 -12.80 2.94
CA GLU A 124 -11.63 -11.89 2.38
C GLU A 124 -10.98 -10.82 1.50
N MET A 125 -11.61 -10.57 0.34
CA MET A 125 -11.19 -9.51 -0.55
C MET A 125 -11.77 -8.18 -0.07
N ILE A 126 -10.92 -7.34 0.50
CA ILE A 126 -11.31 -6.02 1.01
C ILE A 126 -10.86 -4.87 0.10
N GLY A 127 -10.06 -5.16 -0.92
CA GLY A 127 -9.52 -4.17 -1.83
C GLY A 127 -8.33 -3.39 -1.26
N CYS A 128 -7.90 -2.39 -2.02
CA CYS A 128 -6.81 -1.51 -1.61
C CYS A 128 -7.34 -0.37 -0.74
N SER A 129 -6.70 -0.12 0.40
CA SER A 129 -7.05 1.00 1.29
C SER A 129 -7.02 2.37 0.60
N ALA A 130 -6.23 2.54 -0.46
CA ALA A 130 -6.20 3.78 -1.25
C ALA A 130 -7.55 4.14 -1.91
N LEU A 131 -8.49 3.19 -2.00
CA LEU A 131 -9.87 3.44 -2.45
C LEU A 131 -10.78 4.02 -1.36
N THR A 132 -10.31 4.12 -0.12
CA THR A 132 -11.14 4.58 1.01
C THR A 132 -11.02 6.07 1.30
N PHE A 133 -10.30 6.84 0.47
CA PHE A 133 -10.31 8.29 0.58
C PHE A 133 -11.70 8.87 0.29
N ASP A 134 -12.04 9.95 1.00
CA ASP A 134 -13.33 10.62 0.80
C ASP A 134 -13.38 11.32 -0.55
N ARG A 135 -14.53 11.22 -1.21
CA ARG A 135 -14.82 11.97 -2.42
C ARG A 135 -14.60 13.46 -2.19
N TYR A 136 -14.09 14.13 -3.22
CA TYR A 136 -13.86 15.56 -3.22
C TYR A 136 -14.78 16.24 -4.25
N ASP A 137 -15.63 17.11 -3.76
CA ASP A 137 -16.61 17.84 -4.60
C ASP A 137 -16.24 19.35 -4.73
N GLY A 138 -15.03 19.74 -4.33
CA GLY A 138 -14.53 21.11 -4.46
C GLY A 138 -13.99 21.42 -5.86
N PRO A 139 -13.48 22.66 -6.05
CA PRO A 139 -12.91 23.08 -7.34
C PRO A 139 -11.68 22.26 -7.72
N ARG A 140 -11.57 21.98 -9.01
CA ARG A 140 -10.45 21.22 -9.58
C ARG A 140 -9.70 22.08 -10.57
N SER A 141 -8.38 21.88 -10.66
CA SER A 141 -7.52 22.59 -11.60
C SER A 141 -6.25 21.78 -11.88
N GLY A 142 -5.67 22.00 -13.05
CA GLY A 142 -4.44 21.39 -13.49
C GLY A 142 -4.59 19.96 -14.01
N THR A 143 -3.77 19.63 -14.98
CA THR A 143 -3.65 18.31 -15.58
C THR A 143 -2.24 17.78 -15.28
N TYR A 144 -2.14 16.52 -14.88
CA TYR A 144 -0.88 15.93 -14.44
C TYR A 144 -0.63 14.58 -15.09
N SER A 145 0.63 14.30 -15.44
CA SER A 145 1.10 13.00 -15.95
C SER A 145 2.04 12.36 -14.95
N VAL A 146 1.60 11.25 -14.35
CA VAL A 146 2.30 10.58 -13.25
C VAL A 146 3.02 9.35 -13.76
N ASP A 147 4.35 9.44 -13.84
CA ASP A 147 5.25 8.39 -14.33
C ASP A 147 4.81 7.79 -15.68
N CYS A 148 4.25 8.60 -16.56
CA CYS A 148 3.90 8.23 -17.92
C CYS A 148 4.03 9.43 -18.86
N GLU A 149 4.11 9.17 -20.16
CA GLU A 149 3.96 10.21 -21.17
C GLU A 149 2.47 10.62 -21.26
N GLY A 150 2.22 11.91 -21.30
CA GLY A 150 0.86 12.44 -21.39
C GLY A 150 0.83 13.96 -21.33
N PRO A 151 -0.35 14.56 -21.52
CA PRO A 151 -0.52 16.01 -21.38
C PRO A 151 -0.45 16.44 -19.93
N GLY A 152 0.01 17.67 -19.70
CA GLY A 152 0.03 18.28 -18.37
C GLY A 152 1.39 18.26 -17.69
N GLU A 153 1.40 18.63 -16.41
CA GLU A 153 2.63 18.73 -15.62
C GLU A 153 3.14 17.35 -15.23
N PRO A 154 4.45 17.04 -15.46
CA PRO A 154 5.00 15.74 -15.10
C PRO A 154 5.16 15.63 -13.58
N VAL A 155 4.78 14.46 -13.07
CA VAL A 155 4.86 14.10 -11.65
C VAL A 155 5.47 12.73 -11.50
N SER A 156 6.39 12.54 -10.55
CA SER A 156 6.97 11.23 -10.27
C SER A 156 6.63 10.70 -8.89
N HIS A 157 6.41 9.40 -8.82
CA HIS A 157 6.34 8.60 -7.59
C HIS A 157 7.69 7.99 -7.22
N ILE A 158 8.65 8.04 -8.13
CA ILE A 158 9.99 7.52 -7.89
C ILE A 158 10.72 8.49 -6.97
N ILE A 159 11.20 8.00 -5.84
CA ILE A 159 11.91 8.77 -4.83
C ILE A 159 13.23 8.08 -4.46
N PRO A 160 14.25 8.86 -4.04
CA PRO A 160 15.47 8.29 -3.50
C PRO A 160 15.19 7.36 -2.31
N VAL A 161 15.86 6.22 -2.29
CA VAL A 161 15.69 5.22 -1.21
C VAL A 161 16.14 5.77 0.15
N GLU A 162 17.13 6.63 0.16
CA GLU A 162 17.68 7.29 1.35
C GLU A 162 16.82 8.46 1.86
N MET A 163 15.77 8.85 1.12
CA MET A 163 14.89 9.94 1.55
C MET A 163 14.33 9.65 2.95
N PRO A 164 14.50 10.55 3.93
CA PRO A 164 13.97 10.38 5.28
C PRO A 164 12.47 10.11 5.28
N PHE A 165 11.98 9.25 6.17
CA PHE A 165 10.56 8.88 6.23
C PHE A 165 9.64 10.09 6.35
N ARG A 166 10.01 11.10 7.16
CA ARG A 166 9.25 12.35 7.31
C ARG A 166 9.05 13.07 5.97
N ASP A 167 10.08 13.10 5.13
CA ASP A 167 10.05 13.79 3.85
C ASP A 167 9.21 13.00 2.83
N ARG A 168 9.35 11.66 2.84
CA ARG A 168 8.46 10.77 2.06
C ARG A 168 7.00 10.97 2.44
N TRP A 169 6.69 11.03 3.73
CA TRP A 169 5.34 11.27 4.22
C TRP A 169 4.80 12.61 3.76
N THR A 170 5.60 13.67 3.93
CA THR A 170 5.22 15.03 3.50
C THR A 170 4.98 15.07 1.99
N LEU A 171 5.83 14.42 1.20
CA LEU A 171 5.67 14.35 -0.24
C LEU A 171 4.42 13.53 -0.63
N ALA A 172 4.15 12.43 0.05
CA ALA A 172 2.93 11.64 -0.16
C ALA A 172 1.67 12.47 0.07
N MET A 173 1.62 13.23 1.17
CA MET A 173 0.50 14.12 1.47
C MET A 173 0.33 15.21 0.40
N LYS A 174 1.43 15.79 -0.08
CA LYS A 174 1.39 16.77 -1.19
C LYS A 174 0.84 16.16 -2.48
N ARG A 175 1.27 14.93 -2.83
CA ARG A 175 0.77 14.24 -4.03
C ARG A 175 -0.71 13.89 -3.91
N LEU A 176 -1.15 13.38 -2.76
CA LEU A 176 -2.58 13.12 -2.51
C LEU A 176 -3.43 14.41 -2.59
N ALA A 177 -2.94 15.52 -2.06
CA ALA A 177 -3.61 16.81 -2.18
C ALA A 177 -3.72 17.25 -3.65
N LEU A 178 -2.65 17.10 -4.43
CA LEU A 178 -2.62 17.37 -5.86
C LEU A 178 -3.65 16.51 -6.60
N TYR A 179 -3.65 15.18 -6.38
CA TYR A 179 -4.62 14.30 -7.05
C TYR A 179 -6.06 14.61 -6.67
N ARG A 180 -6.29 14.96 -5.41
CA ARG A 180 -7.61 15.35 -4.92
C ARG A 180 -8.19 16.55 -5.67
N THR A 181 -7.36 17.54 -6.01
CA THR A 181 -7.78 18.81 -6.63
C THR A 181 -7.48 18.88 -8.12
N ALA A 182 -6.91 17.85 -8.73
CA ALA A 182 -6.62 17.83 -10.15
C ALA A 182 -7.91 17.81 -11.00
N GLU A 183 -7.88 18.47 -12.14
CA GLU A 183 -8.92 18.39 -13.16
C GLU A 183 -8.83 17.06 -13.91
N LEU A 184 -7.60 16.61 -14.21
CA LEU A 184 -7.34 15.35 -14.91
C LEU A 184 -5.96 14.79 -14.53
N VAL A 185 -5.88 13.48 -14.35
CA VAL A 185 -4.60 12.77 -14.10
C VAL A 185 -4.42 11.66 -15.14
N PHE A 186 -3.27 11.63 -15.79
CA PHE A 186 -2.79 10.48 -16.56
C PHE A 186 -1.79 9.72 -15.70
N THR A 187 -1.85 8.39 -15.68
CA THR A 187 -0.90 7.63 -14.86
C THR A 187 -0.72 6.20 -15.34
N SER A 188 0.51 5.69 -15.24
CA SER A 188 0.81 4.25 -15.32
C SER A 188 0.84 3.57 -13.94
N LYS A 189 0.72 4.34 -12.84
CA LYS A 189 0.87 3.83 -11.48
C LYS A 189 -0.48 3.59 -10.82
N MET A 190 -0.71 2.34 -10.41
CA MET A 190 -1.95 1.93 -9.73
C MET A 190 -2.22 2.79 -8.49
N HIS A 191 -1.19 3.13 -7.71
CA HIS A 191 -1.35 3.95 -6.51
C HIS A 191 -1.47 5.46 -6.76
N ALA A 192 -1.43 5.93 -8.01
CA ALA A 192 -1.96 7.24 -8.39
C ALA A 192 -3.41 7.11 -8.86
N PHE A 193 -3.70 6.05 -9.61
CA PHE A 193 -5.03 5.78 -10.16
C PHE A 193 -6.09 5.57 -9.06
N LEU A 194 -5.82 4.70 -8.08
CA LEU A 194 -6.79 4.37 -7.03
C LEU A 194 -7.20 5.56 -6.14
N PRO A 195 -6.28 6.40 -5.62
CA PRO A 195 -6.67 7.62 -4.93
C PRO A 195 -7.51 8.57 -5.78
N CYS A 196 -7.19 8.73 -7.07
CA CYS A 196 -7.98 9.56 -7.98
C CYS A 196 -9.41 9.04 -8.09
N LEU A 197 -9.60 7.73 -8.25
CA LEU A 197 -10.94 7.12 -8.25
C LEU A 197 -11.69 7.42 -6.94
N ALA A 198 -11.05 7.26 -5.81
CA ALA A 198 -11.66 7.55 -4.51
C ALA A 198 -12.08 9.02 -4.37
N PHE A 199 -11.21 9.95 -4.76
CA PHE A 199 -11.50 11.38 -4.76
C PHE A 199 -12.55 11.79 -5.81
N GLY A 200 -12.91 10.91 -6.74
CA GLY A 200 -13.72 11.25 -7.91
C GLY A 200 -12.99 12.16 -8.90
N THR A 201 -11.67 12.15 -8.90
CA THR A 201 -10.84 12.88 -9.86
C THR A 201 -10.85 12.16 -11.19
N PRO A 202 -11.13 12.82 -12.32
CA PRO A 202 -10.97 12.24 -13.64
C PRO A 202 -9.56 11.68 -13.82
N VAL A 203 -9.45 10.41 -14.20
CA VAL A 203 -8.15 9.76 -14.32
C VAL A 203 -8.13 8.81 -15.52
N CYS A 204 -7.04 8.87 -16.29
CA CYS A 204 -6.75 7.97 -17.40
C CYS A 204 -5.59 7.06 -17.01
N TYR A 205 -5.83 5.74 -16.99
CA TYR A 205 -4.76 4.76 -16.78
C TYR A 205 -4.07 4.47 -18.09
N VAL A 206 -2.75 4.70 -18.13
CA VAL A 206 -1.87 4.46 -19.27
C VAL A 206 -0.94 3.31 -18.90
N PRO A 207 -1.23 2.08 -19.31
CA PRO A 207 -0.40 0.93 -18.96
C PRO A 207 1.00 1.04 -19.56
N GLU A 208 2.03 0.76 -18.77
CA GLU A 208 3.41 0.59 -19.24
C GLU A 208 3.60 -0.85 -19.73
N GLY A 209 3.91 -1.03 -21.02
CA GLY A 209 4.26 -2.34 -21.57
C GLY A 209 3.10 -3.33 -21.69
N ILE A 210 3.46 -4.57 -22.00
CA ILE A 210 2.50 -5.68 -22.12
C ILE A 210 1.89 -5.97 -20.76
N TYR A 211 0.59 -5.92 -20.70
CA TYR A 211 -0.24 -6.18 -19.54
C TYR A 211 0.22 -7.43 -18.77
N ASP A 212 0.70 -7.23 -17.57
CA ASP A 212 0.79 -8.32 -16.61
C ASP A 212 -0.63 -8.54 -16.07
N ALA A 213 -1.30 -9.59 -16.54
CA ALA A 213 -2.68 -9.91 -16.17
C ALA A 213 -2.85 -10.29 -14.70
N SER A 214 -1.77 -10.31 -13.91
CA SER A 214 -1.77 -10.60 -12.48
C SER A 214 -2.03 -9.37 -11.59
N ARG A 215 -2.13 -8.16 -12.18
CA ARG A 215 -2.35 -6.92 -11.44
C ARG A 215 -3.77 -6.37 -11.54
#